data_7cdfec86f01640c8c5803ea2f9463947
#
_entry.id   7cdfec86f01640c8c5803ea2f9463947
#
_cell.length_a   1.000
_cell.length_b   1.000
_cell.length_c   1.000
_cell.angle_alpha   90.00
_cell.angle_beta   90.00
_cell.angle_gamma   90.00
#
_symmetry.space_group_name_H-M   'P 1'
#
loop_
_entity.id
_entity.type
_entity.pdbx_description
1 polymer ?
#
loop_
_entity_poly.entity_id
_entity_poly.type
_entity_poly.pdbx_seq_one_letter_code
_entity_poly.pdbx_strand_id
1 'polypeptide(L)'
;MSDHSEGEDNSEEIITEEMLWEKIPEVEGLDRANTYYELSARIYARGQYDEALALAETARDIYADLGAIAPAEGLAQAYSAIGYNLNQLKRMNEAATAMSKAVELLRETKSPMAIELACTLGEWWYGSKEYEKTIECMNQCVQEHLVDGNDSGAANDLHLIGCAYRESKNYQKALEAFKESRALFKKLKEVINVARCDQKIAHCLTELGDAEGALIAAQKSLDVFVTAHDHRRETYSSFELGKAQLAAGYYEEALMTSENVLESVTEAEYKDFEFIIDIERKIALSLTKLERVDEANEIIRRLDAVTEVIDEN
;
A
#
# COMPACT_ATOMS: atom_id res chain seq x y z
N MET A 1 -0.36 -20.04 63.45
CA MET A 1 -0.79 -18.78 62.82
C MET A 1 -0.56 -18.98 61.33
N SER A 2 -1.56 -19.42 60.62
CA SER A 2 -1.56 -19.71 59.19
C SER A 2 -2.04 -18.44 58.49
N ASP A 3 -1.19 -17.83 57.71
CA ASP A 3 -1.49 -16.70 56.89
C ASP A 3 -1.98 -17.24 55.53
N HIS A 4 -3.25 -17.14 55.31
CA HIS A 4 -3.88 -17.40 54.02
C HIS A 4 -3.79 -16.12 53.21
N SER A 5 -2.81 -16.00 52.30
CA SER A 5 -2.86 -15.05 51.22
C SER A 5 -3.83 -15.59 50.16
N GLU A 6 -5.04 -15.06 50.15
CA GLU A 6 -5.97 -15.18 49.03
C GLU A 6 -5.33 -14.53 47.81
N GLY A 7 -4.91 -15.34 46.85
CA GLY A 7 -4.56 -14.87 45.51
C GLY A 7 -5.86 -14.43 44.82
N GLU A 8 -6.01 -13.16 44.54
CA GLU A 8 -7.03 -12.65 43.63
C GLU A 8 -6.79 -13.30 42.25
N ASP A 9 -7.68 -14.21 41.91
CA ASP A 9 -7.76 -14.79 40.56
C ASP A 9 -8.28 -13.70 39.61
N ASN A 10 -7.38 -12.92 39.02
CA ASN A 10 -7.67 -11.98 37.97
C ASN A 10 -7.80 -12.74 36.62
N SER A 11 -8.67 -13.72 36.55
CA SER A 11 -9.17 -14.21 35.29
C SER A 11 -10.08 -13.13 34.71
N GLU A 12 -9.55 -12.30 33.78
CA GLU A 12 -10.39 -11.43 32.94
C GLU A 12 -11.44 -12.33 32.27
N GLU A 13 -12.69 -12.15 32.63
CA GLU A 13 -13.83 -12.89 32.07
C GLU A 13 -13.82 -12.62 30.55
N ILE A 14 -13.59 -13.67 29.75
CA ILE A 14 -13.60 -13.56 28.29
C ILE A 14 -15.05 -13.26 27.87
N ILE A 15 -15.34 -12.01 27.58
CA ILE A 15 -16.67 -11.60 27.08
C ILE A 15 -16.91 -12.31 25.75
N THR A 16 -17.97 -13.12 25.66
CA THR A 16 -18.36 -13.82 24.43
C THR A 16 -19.28 -12.96 23.57
N GLU A 17 -19.43 -13.31 22.30
CA GLU A 17 -20.38 -12.66 21.39
C GLU A 17 -21.83 -12.80 21.90
N GLU A 18 -22.19 -13.97 22.43
CA GLU A 18 -23.51 -14.23 23.03
C GLU A 18 -23.79 -13.28 24.19
N MET A 19 -22.81 -13.07 25.07
CA MET A 19 -22.94 -12.12 26.19
C MET A 19 -23.15 -10.67 25.71
N LEU A 20 -22.55 -10.28 24.61
CA LEU A 20 -22.76 -8.96 24.03
C LEU A 20 -24.17 -8.83 23.45
N TRP A 21 -24.68 -9.85 22.78
CA TRP A 21 -26.08 -9.86 22.29
C TRP A 21 -27.09 -9.79 23.44
N GLU A 22 -26.87 -10.54 24.51
CA GLU A 22 -27.72 -10.51 25.70
C GLU A 22 -27.68 -9.15 26.42
N LYS A 23 -26.54 -8.47 26.38
CA LYS A 23 -26.36 -7.16 27.01
C LYS A 23 -27.11 -6.00 26.32
N ILE A 24 -27.30 -6.07 24.98
CA ILE A 24 -27.91 -4.98 24.20
C ILE A 24 -29.25 -4.46 24.77
N PRO A 25 -30.25 -5.32 25.13
CA PRO A 25 -31.51 -4.83 25.67
C PRO A 25 -31.40 -4.25 27.09
N GLU A 26 -30.31 -4.54 27.81
CA GLU A 26 -30.09 -4.12 29.19
C GLU A 26 -29.36 -2.77 29.31
N VAL A 27 -28.73 -2.31 28.22
CA VAL A 27 -27.91 -1.07 28.19
C VAL A 27 -28.51 0.00 27.29
N GLU A 28 -28.23 1.26 27.60
CA GLU A 28 -28.67 2.42 26.84
C GLU A 28 -27.49 3.37 26.56
N GLY A 29 -27.73 4.34 25.70
CA GLY A 29 -26.80 5.42 25.44
C GLY A 29 -25.41 4.94 25.01
N LEU A 30 -24.38 5.42 25.69
CA LEU A 30 -22.99 5.14 25.35
C LEU A 30 -22.63 3.65 25.46
N ASP A 31 -23.11 2.95 26.49
CA ASP A 31 -22.82 1.56 26.68
C ASP A 31 -23.43 0.68 25.57
N ARG A 32 -24.60 1.08 25.07
CA ARG A 32 -25.24 0.39 23.94
C ARG A 32 -24.46 0.62 22.64
N ALA A 33 -23.99 1.84 22.40
CA ALA A 33 -23.13 2.14 21.24
C ALA A 33 -21.83 1.33 21.26
N ASN A 34 -21.14 1.29 22.41
CA ASN A 34 -19.93 0.50 22.62
C ASN A 34 -20.18 -0.99 22.37
N THR A 35 -21.31 -1.52 22.85
CA THR A 35 -21.67 -2.94 22.67
C THR A 35 -21.87 -3.29 21.18
N TYR A 36 -22.57 -2.45 20.43
CA TYR A 36 -22.74 -2.63 18.98
C TYR A 36 -21.41 -2.54 18.22
N TYR A 37 -20.53 -1.59 18.58
CA TYR A 37 -19.20 -1.46 17.99
C TYR A 37 -18.36 -2.73 18.25
N GLU A 38 -18.34 -3.24 19.47
CA GLU A 38 -17.59 -4.43 19.84
C GLU A 38 -18.11 -5.68 19.10
N LEU A 39 -19.44 -5.84 19.00
CA LEU A 39 -20.06 -6.88 18.17
C LEU A 39 -19.64 -6.77 16.71
N SER A 40 -19.68 -5.57 16.15
CA SER A 40 -19.23 -5.35 14.77
C SER A 40 -17.79 -5.83 14.55
N ALA A 41 -16.87 -5.52 15.48
CA ALA A 41 -15.48 -5.95 15.38
C ALA A 41 -15.31 -7.47 15.42
N ARG A 42 -16.09 -8.17 16.27
CA ARG A 42 -16.06 -9.63 16.36
C ARG A 42 -16.62 -10.30 15.11
N ILE A 43 -17.73 -9.80 14.60
CA ILE A 43 -18.38 -10.32 13.38
C ILE A 43 -17.51 -10.04 12.15
N TYR A 44 -16.83 -8.89 12.11
CA TYR A 44 -15.81 -8.59 11.10
C TYR A 44 -14.69 -9.64 11.08
N ALA A 45 -14.18 -10.01 12.25
CA ALA A 45 -13.13 -11.03 12.38
C ALA A 45 -13.55 -12.41 11.85
N ARG A 46 -14.86 -12.70 11.79
CA ARG A 46 -15.43 -13.92 11.19
C ARG A 46 -15.68 -13.81 9.69
N GLY A 47 -15.39 -12.64 9.08
CA GLY A 47 -15.60 -12.40 7.65
C GLY A 47 -17.06 -12.11 7.26
N GLN A 48 -17.95 -11.85 8.22
CA GLN A 48 -19.36 -11.54 7.98
C GLN A 48 -19.53 -10.00 7.83
N TYR A 49 -18.99 -9.46 6.75
CA TYR A 49 -18.82 -8.01 6.58
C TYR A 49 -20.13 -7.22 6.46
N ASP A 50 -21.18 -7.79 5.85
CA ASP A 50 -22.50 -7.12 5.75
C ASP A 50 -23.17 -6.97 7.12
N GLU A 51 -23.12 -8.00 7.96
CA GLU A 51 -23.67 -7.96 9.33
C GLU A 51 -22.84 -7.03 10.22
N ALA A 52 -21.51 -7.13 10.14
CA ALA A 52 -20.60 -6.23 10.86
C ALA A 52 -20.80 -4.76 10.46
N LEU A 53 -21.07 -4.48 9.18
CA LEU A 53 -21.39 -3.14 8.69
C LEU A 53 -22.67 -2.61 9.34
N ALA A 54 -23.74 -3.37 9.35
CA ALA A 54 -25.01 -2.95 9.93
C ALA A 54 -24.89 -2.63 11.43
N LEU A 55 -24.10 -3.39 12.17
CA LEU A 55 -23.82 -3.13 13.59
C LEU A 55 -22.97 -1.89 13.80
N ALA A 56 -21.93 -1.67 12.96
CA ALA A 56 -21.11 -0.47 13.01
C ALA A 56 -21.93 0.79 12.69
N GLU A 57 -22.84 0.71 11.71
CA GLU A 57 -23.78 1.80 11.39
C GLU A 57 -24.72 2.09 12.55
N THR A 58 -25.24 1.05 13.22
CA THR A 58 -26.07 1.20 14.43
C THR A 58 -25.29 1.91 15.55
N ALA A 59 -24.05 1.49 15.80
CA ALA A 59 -23.17 2.14 16.78
C ALA A 59 -22.95 3.61 16.43
N ARG A 60 -22.63 3.92 15.18
CA ARG A 60 -22.44 5.30 14.67
C ARG A 60 -23.67 6.15 14.93
N ASP A 61 -24.87 5.65 14.63
CA ASP A 61 -26.12 6.40 14.79
C ASP A 61 -26.39 6.72 16.24
N ILE A 62 -26.16 5.76 17.15
CA ILE A 62 -26.30 6.00 18.59
C ILE A 62 -25.26 7.03 19.07
N TYR A 63 -23.98 6.92 18.65
CA TYR A 63 -22.97 7.93 19.02
C TYR A 63 -23.35 9.32 18.49
N ALA A 64 -23.86 9.40 17.25
CA ALA A 64 -24.28 10.68 16.65
C ALA A 64 -25.48 11.30 17.42
N ASP A 65 -26.46 10.51 17.81
CA ASP A 65 -27.63 10.95 18.57
C ASP A 65 -27.26 11.45 19.99
N LEU A 66 -26.22 10.86 20.59
CA LEU A 66 -25.70 11.34 21.89
C LEU A 66 -24.97 12.68 21.78
N GLY A 67 -24.52 13.07 20.58
CA GLY A 67 -23.88 14.35 20.32
C GLY A 67 -22.68 14.61 21.25
N ALA A 68 -22.68 15.76 21.95
CA ALA A 68 -21.58 16.16 22.84
C ALA A 68 -21.37 15.24 24.06
N ILE A 69 -22.29 14.33 24.35
CA ILE A 69 -22.15 13.36 25.45
C ILE A 69 -21.26 12.19 25.04
N ALA A 70 -21.27 11.83 23.77
CA ALA A 70 -20.42 10.76 23.23
C ALA A 70 -18.98 11.26 23.04
N PRO A 71 -17.96 10.43 23.38
CA PRO A 71 -16.59 10.72 22.99
C PRO A 71 -16.48 10.76 21.47
N ALA A 72 -15.84 11.79 20.91
CA ALA A 72 -15.58 11.88 19.47
C ALA A 72 -14.80 10.67 18.94
N GLU A 73 -13.95 10.08 19.79
CA GLU A 73 -13.23 8.84 19.49
C GLU A 73 -14.16 7.65 19.25
N GLY A 74 -15.23 7.49 20.02
CA GLY A 74 -16.20 6.42 19.82
C GLY A 74 -16.92 6.53 18.48
N LEU A 75 -17.34 7.73 18.12
CA LEU A 75 -17.93 8.01 16.81
C LEU A 75 -16.92 7.78 15.68
N ALA A 76 -15.67 8.18 15.86
CA ALA A 76 -14.60 7.95 14.89
C ALA A 76 -14.29 6.45 14.71
N GLN A 77 -14.27 5.68 15.80
CA GLN A 77 -14.12 4.23 15.76
C GLN A 77 -15.25 3.54 14.99
N ALA A 78 -16.50 3.99 15.20
CA ALA A 78 -17.63 3.46 14.44
C ALA A 78 -17.49 3.78 12.93
N TYR A 79 -17.10 5.00 12.56
CA TYR A 79 -16.83 5.34 11.17
C TYR A 79 -15.66 4.55 10.58
N SER A 80 -14.60 4.30 11.33
CA SER A 80 -13.48 3.47 10.86
C SER A 80 -13.91 2.03 10.63
N ALA A 81 -14.72 1.45 11.55
CA ALA A 81 -15.28 0.12 11.39
C ALA A 81 -16.17 0.01 10.14
N ILE A 82 -17.02 1.00 9.88
CA ILE A 82 -17.80 1.10 8.64
C ILE A 82 -16.85 1.10 7.43
N GLY A 83 -15.80 1.93 7.46
CA GLY A 83 -14.80 1.99 6.40
C GLY A 83 -14.13 0.64 6.12
N TYR A 84 -13.67 -0.06 7.14
CA TYR A 84 -13.06 -1.39 6.98
C TYR A 84 -14.03 -2.42 6.42
N ASN A 85 -15.29 -2.47 6.89
CA ASN A 85 -16.31 -3.37 6.37
C ASN A 85 -16.60 -3.10 4.88
N LEU A 86 -16.81 -1.85 4.52
CA LEU A 86 -17.06 -1.43 3.14
C LEU A 86 -15.88 -1.74 2.21
N ASN A 87 -14.65 -1.59 2.70
CA ASN A 87 -13.45 -1.98 1.95
C ASN A 87 -13.42 -3.49 1.64
N GLN A 88 -13.75 -4.34 2.61
CA GLN A 88 -13.85 -5.79 2.39
C GLN A 88 -14.96 -6.14 1.38
N LEU A 89 -16.06 -5.40 1.42
CA LEU A 89 -17.17 -5.52 0.47
C LEU A 89 -16.87 -4.90 -0.91
N LYS A 90 -15.63 -4.37 -1.13
CA LYS A 90 -15.20 -3.72 -2.37
C LYS A 90 -15.95 -2.42 -2.71
N ARG A 91 -16.61 -1.81 -1.74
CA ARG A 91 -17.32 -0.52 -1.85
C ARG A 91 -16.36 0.64 -1.52
N MET A 92 -15.27 0.75 -2.31
CA MET A 92 -14.10 1.59 -2.01
C MET A 92 -14.43 3.08 -1.76
N ASN A 93 -15.29 3.69 -2.58
CA ASN A 93 -15.62 5.11 -2.43
C ASN A 93 -16.35 5.41 -1.11
N GLU A 94 -17.26 4.51 -0.72
CA GLU A 94 -17.99 4.63 0.53
C GLU A 94 -17.07 4.36 1.73
N ALA A 95 -16.20 3.36 1.60
CA ALA A 95 -15.16 3.05 2.59
C ALA A 95 -14.27 4.26 2.89
N ALA A 96 -13.75 4.88 1.84
CA ALA A 96 -12.91 6.07 1.96
C ALA A 96 -13.67 7.28 2.53
N THR A 97 -14.97 7.44 2.19
CA THR A 97 -15.80 8.50 2.77
C THR A 97 -15.98 8.30 4.28
N ALA A 98 -16.27 7.08 4.72
CA ALA A 98 -16.40 6.77 6.14
C ALA A 98 -15.07 6.97 6.88
N MET A 99 -13.97 6.47 6.30
CA MET A 99 -12.63 6.64 6.88
C MET A 99 -12.21 8.11 6.97
N SER A 100 -12.54 8.93 5.97
CA SER A 100 -12.27 10.38 6.01
C SER A 100 -12.97 11.06 7.19
N LYS A 101 -14.21 10.64 7.49
CA LYS A 101 -14.94 11.16 8.66
C LYS A 101 -14.29 10.76 9.98
N ALA A 102 -13.80 9.51 10.08
CA ALA A 102 -13.07 9.07 11.26
C ALA A 102 -11.80 9.90 11.48
N VAL A 103 -11.01 10.10 10.41
CA VAL A 103 -9.78 10.92 10.45
C VAL A 103 -10.06 12.37 10.85
N GLU A 104 -11.13 13.00 10.29
CA GLU A 104 -11.54 14.36 10.62
C GLU A 104 -11.82 14.51 12.12
N LEU A 105 -12.65 13.62 12.68
CA LEU A 105 -13.01 13.62 14.10
C LEU A 105 -11.79 13.43 15.02
N LEU A 106 -10.90 12.51 14.67
CA LEU A 106 -9.70 12.23 15.47
C LEU A 106 -8.68 13.37 15.40
N ARG A 107 -8.57 14.08 14.28
CA ARG A 107 -7.72 15.27 14.16
C ARG A 107 -8.23 16.43 15.02
N GLU A 108 -9.55 16.64 15.08
CA GLU A 108 -10.15 17.66 15.97
C GLU A 108 -9.81 17.41 17.45
N THR A 109 -9.76 16.14 17.86
CA THR A 109 -9.42 15.75 19.24
C THR A 109 -7.91 15.57 19.46
N LYS A 110 -7.09 15.74 18.42
CA LYS A 110 -5.64 15.47 18.43
C LYS A 110 -5.29 14.05 18.87
N SER A 111 -6.14 13.10 18.54
CA SER A 111 -5.90 11.69 18.83
C SER A 111 -4.74 11.14 17.99
N PRO A 112 -3.79 10.39 18.59
CA PRO A 112 -2.69 9.78 17.82
C PRO A 112 -3.18 8.76 16.78
N MET A 113 -4.38 8.21 16.91
CA MET A 113 -4.99 7.32 15.92
C MET A 113 -5.28 8.01 14.58
N ALA A 114 -5.35 9.35 14.56
CA ALA A 114 -5.68 10.10 13.35
C ALA A 114 -4.69 9.84 12.22
N ILE A 115 -3.39 9.79 12.53
CA ILE A 115 -2.33 9.56 11.54
C ILE A 115 -2.42 8.14 10.97
N GLU A 116 -2.63 7.14 11.83
CA GLU A 116 -2.73 5.74 11.41
C GLU A 116 -3.90 5.51 10.42
N LEU A 117 -5.07 6.06 10.76
CA LEU A 117 -6.23 5.98 9.88
C LEU A 117 -6.06 6.80 8.61
N ALA A 118 -5.37 7.94 8.67
CA ALA A 118 -5.05 8.75 7.50
C ALA A 118 -4.09 8.03 6.56
N CYS A 119 -3.07 7.33 7.06
CA CYS A 119 -2.18 6.49 6.25
C CYS A 119 -2.97 5.38 5.54
N THR A 120 -3.84 4.68 6.27
CA THR A 120 -4.73 3.67 5.70
C THR A 120 -5.64 4.25 4.60
N LEU A 121 -6.21 5.42 4.83
CA LEU A 121 -7.03 6.13 3.85
C LEU A 121 -6.24 6.48 2.59
N GLY A 122 -5.00 6.95 2.74
CA GLY A 122 -4.13 7.25 1.61
C GLY A 122 -3.76 6.03 0.78
N GLU A 123 -3.53 4.89 1.43
CA GLU A 123 -3.34 3.60 0.74
C GLU A 123 -4.59 3.17 -0.04
N TRP A 124 -5.78 3.36 0.53
CA TRP A 124 -7.04 3.07 -0.16
C TRP A 124 -7.25 3.97 -1.37
N TRP A 125 -6.95 5.28 -1.26
CA TRP A 125 -7.00 6.19 -2.40
C TRP A 125 -6.02 5.78 -3.49
N TYR A 126 -4.80 5.35 -3.11
CA TYR A 126 -3.82 4.84 -4.06
C TYR A 126 -4.32 3.58 -4.78
N GLY A 127 -4.86 2.60 -4.04
CA GLY A 127 -5.45 1.38 -4.59
C GLY A 127 -6.64 1.64 -5.53
N SER A 128 -7.38 2.72 -5.27
CA SER A 128 -8.49 3.18 -6.12
C SER A 128 -8.04 4.07 -7.29
N LYS A 129 -6.74 4.27 -7.47
CA LYS A 129 -6.13 5.14 -8.50
C LYS A 129 -6.48 6.63 -8.35
N GLU A 130 -6.94 7.06 -7.18
CA GLU A 130 -7.24 8.44 -6.83
C GLU A 130 -5.96 9.15 -6.35
N TYR A 131 -4.99 9.30 -7.27
CA TYR A 131 -3.62 9.70 -6.94
C TYR A 131 -3.52 11.09 -6.33
N GLU A 132 -4.34 12.06 -6.77
CA GLU A 132 -4.38 13.40 -6.20
C GLU A 132 -4.79 13.38 -4.73
N LYS A 133 -5.83 12.58 -4.39
CA LYS A 133 -6.28 12.42 -2.99
C LYS A 133 -5.22 11.69 -2.14
N THR A 134 -4.55 10.69 -2.72
CA THR A 134 -3.41 10.03 -2.07
C THR A 134 -2.34 11.04 -1.70
N ILE A 135 -1.92 11.87 -2.65
CA ILE A 135 -0.86 12.86 -2.46
C ILE A 135 -1.26 13.89 -1.39
N GLU A 136 -2.49 14.40 -1.44
CA GLU A 136 -3.00 15.37 -0.46
C GLU A 136 -3.00 14.76 0.95
N CYS A 137 -3.58 13.56 1.11
CA CYS A 137 -3.67 12.87 2.39
C CYS A 137 -2.28 12.56 2.96
N MET A 138 -1.38 11.99 2.14
CA MET A 138 -0.05 11.59 2.56
C MET A 138 0.86 12.79 2.87
N ASN A 139 0.71 13.93 2.19
CA ASN A 139 1.46 15.14 2.54
C ASN A 139 1.13 15.63 3.96
N GLN A 140 -0.12 15.49 4.40
CA GLN A 140 -0.48 15.81 5.78
C GLN A 140 0.17 14.82 6.75
N CYS A 141 0.11 13.51 6.46
CA CYS A 141 0.75 12.48 7.29
C CYS A 141 2.27 12.70 7.40
N VAL A 142 2.95 13.05 6.31
CA VAL A 142 4.38 13.40 6.32
C VAL A 142 4.67 14.50 7.34
N GLN A 143 3.89 15.59 7.32
CA GLN A 143 4.09 16.70 8.25
C GLN A 143 3.84 16.28 9.71
N GLU A 144 2.77 15.52 9.95
CA GLU A 144 2.42 15.01 11.28
C GLU A 144 3.53 14.08 11.80
N HIS A 145 3.99 13.10 10.99
CA HIS A 145 5.10 12.21 11.34
C HIS A 145 6.41 12.94 11.63
N LEU A 146 6.76 13.96 10.83
CA LEU A 146 7.99 14.74 11.07
C LEU A 146 7.91 15.56 12.36
N VAL A 147 6.74 16.11 12.71
CA VAL A 147 6.52 16.81 13.99
C VAL A 147 6.68 15.85 15.17
N ASP A 148 6.20 14.61 15.04
CA ASP A 148 6.30 13.58 16.07
C ASP A 148 7.68 12.89 16.12
N GLY A 149 8.60 13.27 15.21
CA GLY A 149 9.93 12.64 15.10
C GLY A 149 9.91 11.22 14.53
N ASN A 150 8.81 10.81 13.91
CA ASN A 150 8.65 9.52 13.25
C ASN A 150 9.19 9.57 11.81
N ASP A 151 10.52 9.63 11.68
CA ASP A 151 11.19 9.66 10.36
C ASP A 151 10.83 8.44 9.48
N SER A 152 10.55 7.27 10.09
CA SER A 152 10.18 6.06 9.33
C SER A 152 8.78 6.18 8.73
N GLY A 153 7.81 6.69 9.50
CA GLY A 153 6.47 6.99 8.99
C GLY A 153 6.53 7.98 7.83
N ALA A 154 7.21 9.11 8.04
CA ALA A 154 7.38 10.13 7.00
C ALA A 154 8.05 9.57 5.72
N ALA A 155 9.05 8.69 5.87
CA ALA A 155 9.72 8.07 4.73
C ALA A 155 8.79 7.14 3.93
N ASN A 156 7.93 6.36 4.60
CA ASN A 156 6.94 5.52 3.95
C ASN A 156 5.87 6.34 3.22
N ASP A 157 5.39 7.40 3.83
CA ASP A 157 4.40 8.30 3.21
C ASP A 157 4.96 8.98 1.96
N LEU A 158 6.20 9.51 2.04
CA LEU A 158 6.92 10.06 0.88
C LEU A 158 7.12 9.02 -0.23
N HIS A 159 7.37 7.76 0.12
CA HIS A 159 7.46 6.67 -0.85
C HIS A 159 6.12 6.47 -1.57
N LEU A 160 4.99 6.48 -0.85
CA LEU A 160 3.67 6.35 -1.43
C LEU A 160 3.30 7.57 -2.30
N ILE A 161 3.64 8.78 -1.88
CA ILE A 161 3.53 10.00 -2.71
C ILE A 161 4.31 9.84 -4.01
N GLY A 162 5.55 9.36 -3.94
CA GLY A 162 6.37 9.06 -5.11
C GLY A 162 5.72 8.05 -6.05
N CYS A 163 5.11 6.99 -5.50
CA CYS A 163 4.35 6.02 -6.28
C CYS A 163 3.14 6.67 -6.97
N ALA A 164 2.36 7.50 -6.26
CA ALA A 164 1.20 8.18 -6.83
C ALA A 164 1.58 9.15 -7.95
N TYR A 165 2.67 9.91 -7.80
CA TYR A 165 3.19 10.74 -8.88
C TYR A 165 3.69 9.93 -10.07
N ARG A 166 4.33 8.78 -9.84
CA ARG A 166 4.79 7.89 -10.92
C ARG A 166 3.62 7.33 -11.73
N GLU A 167 2.59 6.84 -11.07
CA GLU A 167 1.37 6.34 -11.73
C GLU A 167 0.65 7.43 -12.53
N SER A 168 0.68 8.69 -12.03
CA SER A 168 0.20 9.87 -12.75
C SER A 168 1.18 10.35 -13.84
N LYS A 169 2.28 9.62 -14.10
CA LYS A 169 3.34 9.95 -15.06
C LYS A 169 4.06 11.29 -14.80
N ASN A 170 3.96 11.80 -13.57
CA ASN A 170 4.70 12.98 -13.15
C ASN A 170 6.07 12.56 -12.56
N TYR A 171 6.93 12.08 -13.46
CA TYR A 171 8.20 11.44 -13.07
C TYR A 171 9.16 12.39 -12.34
N GLN A 172 9.10 13.69 -12.62
CA GLN A 172 9.93 14.66 -11.93
C GLN A 172 9.57 14.77 -10.45
N LYS A 173 8.28 14.92 -10.12
CA LYS A 173 7.81 14.96 -8.73
C LYS A 173 7.97 13.62 -8.02
N ALA A 174 7.77 12.51 -8.75
CA ALA A 174 8.03 11.17 -8.22
C ALA A 174 9.49 11.01 -7.81
N LEU A 175 10.43 11.47 -8.66
CA LEU A 175 11.87 11.43 -8.39
C LEU A 175 12.24 12.23 -7.13
N GLU A 176 11.65 13.41 -6.94
CA GLU A 176 11.85 14.26 -5.77
C GLU A 176 11.36 13.53 -4.49
N ALA A 177 10.13 13.03 -4.48
CA ALA A 177 9.55 12.32 -3.35
C ALA A 177 10.35 11.06 -2.99
N PHE A 178 10.78 10.25 -3.98
CA PHE A 178 11.61 9.08 -3.71
C PHE A 178 13.00 9.45 -3.19
N LYS A 179 13.59 10.56 -3.62
CA LYS A 179 14.88 11.03 -3.08
C LYS A 179 14.75 11.48 -1.62
N GLU A 180 13.68 12.16 -1.26
CA GLU A 180 13.40 12.56 0.12
C GLU A 180 13.16 11.33 1.02
N SER A 181 12.29 10.42 0.61
CA SER A 181 12.06 9.13 1.28
C SER A 181 13.37 8.36 1.51
N ARG A 182 14.18 8.24 0.46
CA ARG A 182 15.49 7.59 0.51
C ARG A 182 16.45 8.25 1.51
N ALA A 183 16.43 9.58 1.60
CA ALA A 183 17.30 10.31 2.54
C ALA A 183 16.94 9.98 4.00
N LEU A 184 15.64 9.89 4.31
CA LEU A 184 15.17 9.48 5.64
C LEU A 184 15.52 8.02 5.94
N PHE A 185 15.26 7.08 5.03
CA PHE A 185 15.65 5.68 5.22
C PHE A 185 17.16 5.50 5.38
N LYS A 186 17.97 6.31 4.66
CA LYS A 186 19.42 6.31 4.83
C LYS A 186 19.85 6.80 6.22
N LYS A 187 19.20 7.85 6.75
CA LYS A 187 19.41 8.33 8.13
C LYS A 187 19.10 7.24 9.15
N LEU A 188 18.04 6.46 8.90
CA LEU A 188 17.59 5.33 9.72
C LEU A 188 18.43 4.06 9.52
N LYS A 189 19.35 4.02 8.56
CA LYS A 189 20.15 2.85 8.16
C LYS A 189 19.30 1.66 7.65
N GLU A 190 18.15 1.93 7.11
CA GLU A 190 17.22 0.94 6.53
C GLU A 190 17.62 0.60 5.08
N VAL A 191 18.65 -0.21 4.93
CA VAL A 191 19.29 -0.51 3.64
C VAL A 191 18.31 -1.04 2.59
N ILE A 192 17.38 -1.91 2.99
CA ILE A 192 16.37 -2.48 2.10
C ILE A 192 15.41 -1.39 1.58
N ASN A 193 14.97 -0.48 2.44
CA ASN A 193 14.08 0.60 2.04
C ASN A 193 14.81 1.65 1.17
N VAL A 194 16.10 1.88 1.43
CA VAL A 194 16.95 2.68 0.52
C VAL A 194 16.99 2.06 -0.88
N ALA A 195 17.21 0.74 -0.99
CA ALA A 195 17.23 0.04 -2.27
C ALA A 195 15.87 0.06 -3.00
N ARG A 196 14.75 -0.03 -2.24
CA ARG A 196 13.40 0.16 -2.81
C ARG A 196 13.24 1.54 -3.44
N CYS A 197 13.74 2.59 -2.78
CA CYS A 197 13.73 3.93 -3.35
C CYS A 197 14.65 4.02 -4.57
N ASP A 198 15.86 3.45 -4.53
CA ASP A 198 16.79 3.44 -5.67
C ASP A 198 16.18 2.75 -6.90
N GLN A 199 15.41 1.67 -6.73
CA GLN A 199 14.67 1.00 -7.80
C GLN A 199 13.64 1.97 -8.46
N LYS A 200 12.86 2.69 -7.65
CA LYS A 200 11.87 3.64 -8.17
C LYS A 200 12.52 4.89 -8.78
N ILE A 201 13.64 5.32 -8.24
CA ILE A 201 14.47 6.39 -8.79
C ILE A 201 15.00 5.99 -10.17
N ALA A 202 15.50 4.76 -10.34
CA ALA A 202 15.96 4.25 -11.63
C ALA A 202 14.85 4.34 -12.69
N HIS A 203 13.65 3.88 -12.36
CA HIS A 203 12.49 4.01 -13.24
C HIS A 203 12.23 5.48 -13.66
N CYS A 204 12.13 6.39 -12.68
CA CYS A 204 11.86 7.79 -12.97
C CYS A 204 12.95 8.44 -13.85
N LEU A 205 14.23 8.10 -13.60
CA LEU A 205 15.35 8.62 -14.39
C LEU A 205 15.31 8.08 -15.82
N THR A 206 14.95 6.81 -16.02
CA THR A 206 14.76 6.23 -17.37
C THR A 206 13.69 7.00 -18.13
N GLU A 207 12.54 7.24 -17.51
CA GLU A 207 11.42 7.96 -18.13
C GLU A 207 11.73 9.44 -18.40
N LEU A 208 12.62 10.05 -17.61
CA LEU A 208 13.11 11.42 -17.79
C LEU A 208 14.29 11.52 -18.78
N GLY A 209 14.81 10.41 -19.28
CA GLY A 209 15.91 10.34 -20.24
C GLY A 209 17.31 10.43 -19.63
N ASP A 210 17.45 10.38 -18.31
CA ASP A 210 18.75 10.28 -17.62
C ASP A 210 19.16 8.82 -17.49
N ALA A 211 19.61 8.26 -18.60
CA ALA A 211 19.98 6.83 -18.69
C ALA A 211 21.18 6.48 -17.79
N GLU A 212 22.15 7.36 -17.64
CA GLU A 212 23.33 7.14 -16.79
C GLU A 212 22.95 7.10 -15.31
N GLY A 213 22.15 8.07 -14.86
CA GLY A 213 21.62 8.09 -13.51
C GLY A 213 20.74 6.86 -13.21
N ALA A 214 19.94 6.42 -14.18
CA ALA A 214 19.11 5.24 -14.09
C ALA A 214 19.93 3.96 -13.90
N LEU A 215 20.99 3.76 -14.71
CA LEU A 215 21.91 2.63 -14.58
C LEU A 215 22.52 2.52 -13.18
N ILE A 216 23.01 3.66 -12.66
CA ILE A 216 23.62 3.71 -11.33
C ILE A 216 22.61 3.35 -10.25
N ALA A 217 21.39 3.87 -10.33
CA ALA A 217 20.35 3.63 -9.33
C ALA A 217 19.85 2.17 -9.38
N ALA A 218 19.60 1.63 -10.59
CA ALA A 218 19.18 0.25 -10.77
C ALA A 218 20.22 -0.75 -10.26
N GLN A 219 21.50 -0.54 -10.59
CA GLN A 219 22.58 -1.41 -10.12
C GLN A 219 22.69 -1.41 -8.59
N LYS A 220 22.62 -0.24 -7.93
CA LYS A 220 22.65 -0.16 -6.47
C LYS A 220 21.50 -0.92 -5.81
N SER A 221 20.32 -0.81 -6.38
CA SER A 221 19.14 -1.54 -5.91
C SER A 221 19.34 -3.05 -6.06
N LEU A 222 19.80 -3.48 -7.25
CA LEU A 222 20.04 -4.88 -7.55
C LEU A 222 21.06 -5.52 -6.61
N ASP A 223 22.20 -4.86 -6.40
CA ASP A 223 23.28 -5.34 -5.51
C ASP A 223 22.77 -5.63 -4.09
N VAL A 224 21.88 -4.78 -3.59
CA VAL A 224 21.28 -4.95 -2.27
C VAL A 224 20.32 -6.13 -2.24
N PHE A 225 19.44 -6.28 -3.22
CA PHE A 225 18.45 -7.36 -3.21
C PHE A 225 19.07 -8.73 -3.48
N VAL A 226 20.10 -8.80 -4.32
CA VAL A 226 20.93 -10.01 -4.49
C VAL A 226 21.55 -10.41 -3.15
N THR A 227 22.18 -9.46 -2.44
CA THR A 227 22.80 -9.71 -1.11
C THR A 227 21.77 -10.11 -0.06
N ALA A 228 20.56 -9.57 -0.13
CA ALA A 228 19.46 -9.87 0.79
C ALA A 228 18.70 -11.16 0.42
N HIS A 229 19.02 -11.81 -0.68
CA HIS A 229 18.31 -12.96 -1.24
C HIS A 229 16.80 -12.70 -1.43
N ASP A 230 16.44 -11.45 -1.78
CA ASP A 230 15.06 -11.06 -2.10
C ASP A 230 14.84 -11.23 -3.61
N HIS A 231 14.62 -12.45 -4.04
CA HIS A 231 14.50 -12.80 -5.45
C HIS A 231 13.39 -12.03 -6.18
N ARG A 232 12.31 -11.70 -5.48
CA ARG A 232 11.24 -10.90 -6.10
C ARG A 232 11.71 -9.50 -6.44
N ARG A 233 12.36 -8.80 -5.50
CA ARG A 233 12.86 -7.44 -5.72
C ARG A 233 14.09 -7.42 -6.61
N GLU A 234 14.92 -8.45 -6.55
CA GLU A 234 16.03 -8.70 -7.49
C GLU A 234 15.51 -8.69 -8.93
N THR A 235 14.48 -9.48 -9.24
CA THR A 235 13.84 -9.56 -10.55
C THR A 235 13.36 -8.19 -11.06
N TYR A 236 12.64 -7.45 -10.22
CA TYR A 236 12.19 -6.10 -10.59
C TYR A 236 13.34 -5.11 -10.75
N SER A 237 14.41 -5.20 -9.96
CA SER A 237 15.58 -4.32 -10.10
C SER A 237 16.39 -4.67 -11.35
N SER A 238 16.51 -5.95 -11.71
CA SER A 238 17.09 -6.39 -12.96
C SER A 238 16.31 -5.89 -14.16
N PHE A 239 14.98 -5.89 -14.09
CA PHE A 239 14.14 -5.33 -15.14
C PHE A 239 14.36 -3.82 -15.33
N GLU A 240 14.43 -3.04 -14.22
CA GLU A 240 14.75 -1.62 -14.31
C GLU A 240 16.18 -1.37 -14.85
N LEU A 241 17.14 -2.26 -14.53
CA LEU A 241 18.49 -2.21 -15.11
C LEU A 241 18.45 -2.44 -16.63
N GLY A 242 17.72 -3.44 -17.11
CA GLY A 242 17.55 -3.70 -18.54
C GLY A 242 16.93 -2.53 -19.29
N LYS A 243 15.93 -1.87 -18.69
CA LYS A 243 15.33 -0.63 -19.23
C LYS A 243 16.34 0.51 -19.32
N ALA A 244 17.15 0.70 -18.28
CA ALA A 244 18.19 1.73 -18.25
C ALA A 244 19.30 1.45 -19.27
N GLN A 245 19.71 0.19 -19.44
CA GLN A 245 20.66 -0.25 -20.47
C GLN A 245 20.12 0.05 -21.88
N LEU A 246 18.85 -0.28 -22.12
CA LEU A 246 18.20 0.02 -23.41
C LEU A 246 18.18 1.52 -23.70
N ALA A 247 17.83 2.33 -22.70
CA ALA A 247 17.82 3.80 -22.82
C ALA A 247 19.23 4.38 -23.04
N ALA A 248 20.25 3.75 -22.47
CA ALA A 248 21.66 4.12 -22.67
C ALA A 248 22.27 3.65 -24.00
N GLY A 249 21.56 2.81 -24.77
CA GLY A 249 22.02 2.26 -26.02
C GLY A 249 22.88 0.98 -25.88
N TYR A 250 22.93 0.39 -24.70
CA TYR A 250 23.60 -0.90 -24.43
C TYR A 250 22.65 -2.06 -24.77
N TYR A 251 22.42 -2.27 -26.08
CA TYR A 251 21.32 -3.11 -26.56
C TYR A 251 21.57 -4.59 -26.31
N GLU A 252 22.80 -5.08 -26.43
CA GLU A 252 23.19 -6.46 -26.14
C GLU A 252 23.01 -6.80 -24.67
N GLU A 253 23.47 -5.90 -23.79
CA GLU A 253 23.32 -6.06 -22.33
C GLU A 253 21.84 -5.98 -21.93
N ALA A 254 21.07 -5.06 -22.52
CA ALA A 254 19.64 -4.93 -22.27
C ALA A 254 18.88 -6.20 -22.70
N LEU A 255 19.24 -6.79 -23.84
CA LEU A 255 18.68 -8.05 -24.31
C LEU A 255 18.96 -9.18 -23.32
N MET A 256 20.22 -9.39 -22.99
CA MET A 256 20.64 -10.43 -22.05
C MET A 256 19.98 -10.28 -20.68
N THR A 257 19.95 -9.06 -20.15
CA THR A 257 19.30 -8.78 -18.85
C THR A 257 17.80 -9.08 -18.90
N SER A 258 17.11 -8.69 -19.97
CA SER A 258 15.67 -8.93 -20.11
C SER A 258 15.34 -10.42 -20.32
N GLU A 259 16.17 -11.16 -21.03
CA GLU A 259 16.04 -12.62 -21.21
C GLU A 259 16.21 -13.34 -19.87
N ASN A 260 17.21 -12.97 -19.06
CA ASN A 260 17.41 -13.53 -17.72
C ASN A 260 16.23 -13.24 -16.79
N VAL A 261 15.65 -12.02 -16.88
CA VAL A 261 14.44 -11.66 -16.11
C VAL A 261 13.26 -12.53 -16.55
N LEU A 262 13.08 -12.73 -17.87
CA LEU A 262 12.01 -13.57 -18.41
C LEU A 262 12.15 -15.03 -17.94
N GLU A 263 13.35 -15.58 -17.97
CA GLU A 263 13.64 -16.93 -17.45
C GLU A 263 13.27 -17.03 -15.96
N SER A 264 13.72 -16.08 -15.13
CA SER A 264 13.45 -16.03 -13.69
C SER A 264 11.95 -15.98 -13.36
N VAL A 265 11.15 -15.18 -14.09
CA VAL A 265 9.71 -15.09 -13.85
C VAL A 265 8.96 -16.33 -14.34
N THR A 266 9.48 -16.98 -15.38
CA THR A 266 8.91 -18.22 -15.93
C THR A 266 9.15 -19.40 -14.98
N GLU A 267 10.37 -19.55 -14.47
CA GLU A 267 10.71 -20.58 -13.47
C GLU A 267 9.96 -20.42 -12.14
N ALA A 268 9.73 -19.18 -11.71
CA ALA A 268 8.99 -18.87 -10.49
C ALA A 268 7.46 -18.97 -10.65
N GLU A 269 6.94 -19.40 -11.83
CA GLU A 269 5.50 -19.45 -12.15
C GLU A 269 4.77 -18.12 -11.84
N TYR A 270 5.41 -17.00 -12.19
CA TYR A 270 4.88 -15.68 -11.94
C TYR A 270 3.55 -15.48 -12.69
N LYS A 271 2.50 -15.06 -11.98
CA LYS A 271 1.15 -14.89 -12.57
C LYS A 271 0.86 -13.45 -13.03
N ASP A 272 1.85 -12.58 -13.00
CA ASP A 272 1.72 -11.20 -13.48
C ASP A 272 1.97 -11.15 -14.99
N PHE A 273 0.93 -11.41 -15.76
CA PHE A 273 1.00 -11.45 -17.21
C PHE A 273 1.37 -10.09 -17.82
N GLU A 274 0.93 -8.97 -17.21
CA GLU A 274 1.30 -7.63 -17.70
C GLU A 274 2.80 -7.40 -17.58
N PHE A 275 3.40 -7.83 -16.46
CA PHE A 275 4.85 -7.74 -16.28
C PHE A 275 5.62 -8.58 -17.28
N ILE A 276 5.17 -9.82 -17.57
CA ILE A 276 5.79 -10.69 -18.58
C ILE A 276 5.72 -10.04 -19.97
N ILE A 277 4.57 -9.50 -20.36
CA ILE A 277 4.38 -8.77 -21.62
C ILE A 277 5.35 -7.58 -21.71
N ASP A 278 5.55 -6.86 -20.60
CA ASP A 278 6.45 -5.70 -20.58
C ASP A 278 7.93 -6.12 -20.76
N ILE A 279 8.33 -7.25 -20.17
CA ILE A 279 9.67 -7.84 -20.38
C ILE A 279 9.86 -8.23 -21.86
N GLU A 280 8.90 -8.97 -22.45
CA GLU A 280 8.98 -9.40 -23.85
C GLU A 280 9.01 -8.20 -24.82
N ARG A 281 8.29 -7.12 -24.52
CA ARG A 281 8.39 -5.87 -25.29
C ARG A 281 9.80 -5.26 -25.23
N LYS A 282 10.49 -5.33 -24.08
CA LYS A 282 11.89 -4.85 -23.98
C LYS A 282 12.85 -5.73 -24.74
N ILE A 283 12.64 -7.06 -24.75
CA ILE A 283 13.40 -8.00 -25.58
C ILE A 283 13.21 -7.67 -27.07
N ALA A 284 11.97 -7.55 -27.54
CA ALA A 284 11.68 -7.23 -28.93
C ALA A 284 12.28 -5.88 -29.36
N LEU A 285 12.24 -4.88 -28.49
CA LEU A 285 12.83 -3.57 -28.75
C LEU A 285 14.37 -3.65 -28.83
N SER A 286 15.01 -4.38 -27.93
CA SER A 286 16.47 -4.63 -27.97
C SER A 286 16.89 -5.33 -29.26
N LEU A 287 16.17 -6.40 -29.65
CA LEU A 287 16.39 -7.11 -30.90
C LEU A 287 16.23 -6.20 -32.13
N THR A 288 15.21 -5.35 -32.15
CA THR A 288 15.02 -4.38 -33.23
C THR A 288 16.19 -3.39 -33.31
N LYS A 289 16.72 -2.92 -32.19
CA LYS A 289 17.89 -2.05 -32.15
C LYS A 289 19.18 -2.72 -32.57
N LEU A 290 19.26 -4.06 -32.42
CA LEU A 290 20.35 -4.89 -32.86
C LEU A 290 20.19 -5.40 -34.33
N GLU A 291 19.19 -4.89 -35.05
CA GLU A 291 18.84 -5.28 -36.42
C GLU A 291 18.43 -6.76 -36.57
N ARG A 292 18.11 -7.46 -35.45
CA ARG A 292 17.60 -8.84 -35.44
C ARG A 292 16.07 -8.84 -35.64
N VAL A 293 15.64 -8.28 -36.79
CA VAL A 293 14.25 -7.92 -37.07
C VAL A 293 13.30 -9.13 -37.11
N ASP A 294 13.75 -10.26 -37.61
CA ASP A 294 12.92 -11.48 -37.74
C ASP A 294 12.55 -12.02 -36.34
N GLU A 295 13.51 -12.06 -35.43
CA GLU A 295 13.31 -12.49 -34.04
C GLU A 295 12.40 -11.51 -33.29
N ALA A 296 12.61 -10.20 -33.45
CA ALA A 296 11.73 -9.18 -32.87
C ALA A 296 10.27 -9.33 -33.35
N ASN A 297 10.07 -9.55 -34.67
CA ASN A 297 8.76 -9.73 -35.26
C ASN A 297 8.03 -10.99 -34.78
N GLU A 298 8.75 -12.05 -34.45
CA GLU A 298 8.18 -13.26 -33.87
C GLU A 298 7.58 -12.99 -32.50
N ILE A 299 8.31 -12.26 -31.64
CA ILE A 299 7.81 -11.85 -30.29
C ILE A 299 6.62 -10.92 -30.45
N ILE A 300 6.70 -9.91 -31.31
CA ILE A 300 5.63 -8.93 -31.50
C ILE A 300 4.33 -9.63 -31.93
N ARG A 301 4.38 -10.53 -32.94
CA ARG A 301 3.20 -11.29 -33.39
C ARG A 301 2.57 -12.12 -32.27
N ARG A 302 3.40 -12.71 -31.41
CA ARG A 302 2.89 -13.45 -30.25
C ARG A 302 2.21 -12.52 -29.23
N LEU A 303 2.79 -11.36 -28.97
CA LEU A 303 2.21 -10.36 -28.06
C LEU A 303 0.90 -9.79 -28.59
N ASP A 304 0.79 -9.50 -29.89
CA ASP A 304 -0.42 -9.01 -30.52
C ASP A 304 -1.55 -10.04 -30.38
N ALA A 305 -1.28 -11.33 -30.63
CA ALA A 305 -2.26 -12.39 -30.45
C ALA A 305 -2.75 -12.54 -29.00
N VAL A 306 -1.87 -12.34 -28.01
CA VAL A 306 -2.24 -12.38 -26.59
C VAL A 306 -3.09 -11.17 -26.20
N THR A 307 -2.78 -9.99 -26.73
CA THR A 307 -3.52 -8.75 -26.43
C THR A 307 -4.94 -8.82 -27.00
N GLU A 308 -5.12 -9.33 -28.24
CA GLU A 308 -6.45 -9.53 -28.84
C GLU A 308 -7.35 -10.45 -27.98
N VAL A 309 -6.80 -11.53 -27.40
CA VAL A 309 -7.55 -12.44 -26.53
C VAL A 309 -7.94 -11.79 -25.19
N ILE A 310 -7.11 -10.89 -24.68
CA ILE A 310 -7.41 -10.16 -23.41
C ILE A 310 -8.52 -9.12 -23.62
N ASP A 311 -8.52 -8.45 -24.76
CA ASP A 311 -9.51 -7.41 -25.07
C ASP A 311 -10.91 -7.99 -25.44
N GLU A 312 -10.98 -9.28 -25.82
CA GLU A 312 -12.23 -9.98 -26.13
C GLU A 312 -12.93 -10.62 -24.91
N ASN A 313 -12.30 -10.66 -23.71
CA ASN A 313 -12.84 -11.25 -22.49
C ASN A 313 -13.07 -10.19 -21.39
#